data_bdfc29fdabc1d5b66f2b4042515734c3
#
_entry.id   bdfc29fdabc1d5b66f2b4042515734c3
#
_cell.length_a   1.000
_cell.length_b   1.000
_cell.length_c   1.000
_cell.angle_alpha   90.00
_cell.angle_beta   90.00
_cell.angle_gamma   90.00
#
_symmetry.space_group_name_H-M   'P 1'
#
loop_
_entity.id
_entity.type
_entity.pdbx_description
1 polymer ?
#
loop_
_entity_poly.entity_id
_entity_poly.type
_entity_poly.pdbx_seq_one_letter_code
_entity_poly.pdbx_strand_id
1 'polypeptide(L)'
;MAFSTYSELKTTIASYLARSDLTAMIPTFIQLAELRLRRELRTRQMLVVATANTTGGDSTVGLPTDFLSMRDIHVNTNPITTLAYQAPNAFYDSYRVTESGKPTEYTVLATELQLSPIPDSTYQLQMLYYAQPFFLSDTNTGNVFLTNYPDALLYASLGEAEPYLMNDVRLQTWASLYDRALSSITIADQSSEYSGQPMSMSYNVR
;
A
#
# COMPACT_ATOMS: atom_id res chain seq x y z
N MET A 1 -15.11 -2.01 22.59
CA MET A 1 -15.11 -3.30 21.87
C MET A 1 -14.53 -3.05 20.50
N ALA A 2 -13.50 -3.80 20.10
CA ALA A 2 -12.99 -3.71 18.75
C ALA A 2 -13.95 -4.47 17.83
N PHE A 3 -14.49 -3.84 16.83
CA PHE A 3 -15.20 -4.51 15.73
C PHE A 3 -14.18 -5.22 14.86
N SER A 4 -14.48 -6.44 14.43
CA SER A 4 -13.59 -7.32 13.68
C SER A 4 -14.14 -7.69 12.31
N THR A 5 -15.40 -7.35 12.05
CA THR A 5 -16.08 -7.68 10.80
C THR A 5 -16.71 -6.44 10.16
N TYR A 6 -16.89 -6.50 8.84
CA TYR A 6 -17.56 -5.44 8.08
C TYR A 6 -18.98 -5.14 8.60
N SER A 7 -19.71 -6.18 9.02
CA SER A 7 -21.05 -6.01 9.58
C SER A 7 -21.04 -5.25 10.90
N GLU A 8 -20.08 -5.57 11.79
CA GLU A 8 -19.91 -4.86 13.06
C GLU A 8 -19.49 -3.39 12.84
N LEU A 9 -18.61 -3.14 11.85
CA LEU A 9 -18.24 -1.77 11.46
C LEU A 9 -19.45 -0.98 10.99
N LYS A 10 -20.28 -1.53 10.09
CA LYS A 10 -21.53 -0.89 9.64
C LYS A 10 -22.45 -0.55 10.81
N THR A 11 -22.63 -1.49 11.73
CA THR A 11 -23.49 -1.29 12.93
C THR A 11 -22.91 -0.20 13.84
N THR A 12 -21.59 -0.19 14.02
CA THR A 12 -20.91 0.81 14.83
C THR A 12 -21.08 2.21 14.22
N ILE A 13 -20.84 2.37 12.92
CA ILE A 13 -21.04 3.65 12.23
C ILE A 13 -22.49 4.13 12.36
N ALA A 14 -23.47 3.24 12.14
CA ALA A 14 -24.88 3.58 12.29
C ALA A 14 -25.20 4.09 13.71
N SER A 15 -24.62 3.47 14.75
CA SER A 15 -24.77 3.88 16.13
C SER A 15 -24.18 5.28 16.39
N TYR A 16 -22.98 5.57 15.84
CA TYR A 16 -22.35 6.90 15.99
C TYR A 16 -23.12 8.00 15.27
N LEU A 17 -23.67 7.70 14.10
CA LEU A 17 -24.51 8.64 13.33
C LEU A 17 -25.88 8.86 13.99
N ALA A 18 -26.35 7.92 14.82
CA ALA A 18 -27.67 7.93 15.45
C ALA A 18 -28.82 8.15 14.46
N ARG A 19 -28.68 7.65 13.21
CA ARG A 19 -29.64 7.79 12.11
C ARG A 19 -29.85 6.46 11.40
N SER A 20 -31.10 6.07 11.25
CA SER A 20 -31.47 4.82 10.59
C SER A 20 -31.68 4.94 9.07
N ASP A 21 -31.90 6.16 8.58
CA ASP A 21 -32.10 6.45 7.16
C ASP A 21 -30.80 6.34 6.33
N LEU A 22 -29.63 6.37 6.98
CA LEU A 22 -28.32 6.32 6.32
C LEU A 22 -27.76 4.91 6.14
N THR A 23 -28.44 3.87 6.62
CA THR A 23 -27.94 2.50 6.59
C THR A 23 -27.52 2.05 5.18
N ALA A 24 -28.25 2.45 4.16
CA ALA A 24 -27.93 2.14 2.77
C ALA A 24 -26.67 2.88 2.24
N MET A 25 -26.30 4.02 2.85
CA MET A 25 -25.15 4.85 2.44
C MET A 25 -23.85 4.49 3.18
N ILE A 26 -23.94 3.83 4.32
CA ILE A 26 -22.77 3.46 5.13
C ILE A 26 -21.71 2.68 4.32
N PRO A 27 -22.06 1.71 3.46
CA PRO A 27 -21.07 1.05 2.60
C PRO A 27 -20.26 2.03 1.73
N THR A 28 -20.89 3.07 1.21
CA THR A 28 -20.24 4.10 0.41
C THR A 28 -19.26 4.91 1.25
N PHE A 29 -19.63 5.30 2.46
CA PHE A 29 -18.73 6.02 3.37
C PHE A 29 -17.50 5.19 3.75
N ILE A 30 -17.68 3.88 4.00
CA ILE A 30 -16.57 2.97 4.27
C ILE A 30 -15.65 2.88 3.04
N GLN A 31 -16.21 2.74 1.84
CA GLN A 31 -15.41 2.66 0.61
C GLN A 31 -14.61 3.94 0.35
N LEU A 32 -15.18 5.12 0.60
CA LEU A 32 -14.46 6.40 0.50
C LEU A 32 -13.32 6.50 1.53
N ALA A 33 -13.58 6.04 2.76
CA ALA A 33 -12.58 5.97 3.81
C ALA A 33 -11.42 5.01 3.43
N GLU A 34 -11.73 3.85 2.87
CA GLU A 34 -10.70 2.92 2.38
C GLU A 34 -9.87 3.51 1.24
N LEU A 35 -10.48 4.24 0.31
CA LEU A 35 -9.78 4.97 -0.75
C LEU A 35 -8.85 6.04 -0.16
N ARG A 36 -9.28 6.73 0.89
CA ARG A 36 -8.45 7.71 1.60
C ARG A 36 -7.26 7.04 2.27
N LEU A 37 -7.49 5.98 3.04
CA LEU A 37 -6.43 5.20 3.69
C LEU A 37 -5.43 4.61 2.68
N ARG A 38 -5.89 4.12 1.53
CA ARG A 38 -5.02 3.63 0.46
C ARG A 38 -4.09 4.71 -0.10
N ARG A 39 -4.49 5.97 -0.10
CA ARG A 39 -3.63 7.09 -0.54
C ARG A 39 -2.63 7.51 0.52
N GLU A 40 -3.04 7.49 1.78
CA GLU A 40 -2.28 8.07 2.90
C GLU A 40 -1.35 7.06 3.59
N LEU A 41 -1.72 5.78 3.66
CA LEU A 41 -0.95 4.78 4.40
C LEU A 41 -0.04 3.93 3.51
N ARG A 42 1.17 3.69 4.02
CA ARG A 42 2.15 2.72 3.54
C ARG A 42 2.79 2.06 4.75
N THR A 43 2.22 0.97 5.22
CA THR A 43 2.66 0.28 6.42
C THR A 43 3.20 -1.11 6.10
N ARG A 44 4.01 -1.67 6.99
CA ARG A 44 4.57 -3.02 6.82
C ARG A 44 3.51 -4.09 6.64
N GLN A 45 2.33 -3.93 7.25
CA GLN A 45 1.23 -4.86 7.11
C GLN A 45 0.63 -4.90 5.69
N MET A 46 0.97 -3.90 4.87
CA MET A 46 0.60 -3.86 3.44
C MET A 46 1.68 -4.46 2.54
N LEU A 47 2.83 -4.86 3.08
CA LEU A 47 3.90 -5.46 2.29
C LEU A 47 3.58 -6.90 1.93
N VAL A 48 3.74 -7.20 0.65
CA VAL A 48 3.57 -8.54 0.08
C VAL A 48 4.80 -8.89 -0.76
N VAL A 49 5.17 -10.16 -0.73
CA VAL A 49 6.22 -10.71 -1.58
C VAL A 49 5.56 -11.48 -2.71
N ALA A 50 5.89 -11.12 -3.94
CA ALA A 50 5.50 -11.88 -5.14
C ALA A 50 6.74 -12.30 -5.93
N THR A 51 6.61 -13.39 -6.66
CA THR A 51 7.64 -13.85 -7.59
C THR A 51 7.08 -13.88 -9.01
N ALA A 52 7.90 -13.48 -9.97
CA ALA A 52 7.60 -13.57 -11.38
C ALA A 52 8.84 -14.09 -12.13
N ASN A 53 8.65 -14.69 -13.30
CA ASN A 53 9.75 -15.11 -14.14
C ASN A 53 9.85 -14.21 -15.36
N THR A 54 11.07 -13.85 -15.75
CA THR A 54 11.32 -13.20 -17.03
C THR A 54 11.27 -14.23 -18.18
N THR A 55 11.01 -13.73 -19.36
CA THR A 55 11.15 -14.51 -20.60
C THR A 55 12.34 -13.99 -21.38
N GLY A 56 13.22 -14.87 -21.85
CA GLY A 56 14.35 -14.44 -22.68
C GLY A 56 13.90 -13.72 -23.94
N GLY A 57 14.47 -12.55 -24.20
CA GLY A 57 14.10 -11.67 -25.30
C GLY A 57 12.92 -10.72 -25.04
N ASP A 58 12.25 -10.84 -23.90
CA ASP A 58 11.17 -9.94 -23.49
C ASP A 58 11.63 -9.05 -22.32
N SER A 59 11.51 -7.74 -22.49
CA SER A 59 11.88 -6.76 -21.47
C SER A 59 10.78 -6.48 -20.46
N THR A 60 9.58 -7.04 -20.63
CA THR A 60 8.40 -6.73 -19.82
C THR A 60 8.02 -7.87 -18.88
N VAL A 61 7.52 -7.50 -17.69
CA VAL A 61 6.97 -8.43 -16.71
C VAL A 61 5.73 -7.79 -16.08
N GLY A 62 4.60 -8.50 -16.11
CA GLY A 62 3.35 -8.01 -15.52
C GLY A 62 3.45 -7.82 -14.01
N LEU A 63 2.86 -6.75 -13.51
CA LEU A 63 2.72 -6.47 -12.08
C LEU A 63 1.50 -7.20 -11.49
N PRO A 64 1.52 -7.55 -10.20
CA PRO A 64 0.34 -8.04 -9.50
C PRO A 64 -0.84 -7.05 -9.59
N THR A 65 -2.07 -7.57 -9.64
CA THR A 65 -3.29 -6.73 -9.77
C THR A 65 -3.55 -5.82 -8.57
N ASP A 66 -2.99 -6.18 -7.41
CA ASP A 66 -3.06 -5.42 -6.16
C ASP A 66 -1.83 -4.54 -5.93
N PHE A 67 -0.98 -4.38 -6.94
CA PHE A 67 0.22 -3.55 -6.85
C PHE A 67 -0.11 -2.08 -6.60
N LEU A 68 0.54 -1.49 -5.59
CA LEU A 68 0.40 -0.08 -5.25
C LEU A 68 1.72 0.69 -5.44
N SER A 69 2.81 0.18 -4.86
CA SER A 69 4.15 0.74 -5.04
C SER A 69 5.23 -0.28 -4.72
N MET A 70 6.33 -0.25 -5.46
CA MET A 70 7.49 -1.11 -5.23
C MET A 70 8.26 -0.64 -3.99
N ARG A 71 8.65 -1.57 -3.14
CA ARG A 71 9.61 -1.33 -2.06
C ARG A 71 11.00 -1.80 -2.44
N ASP A 72 11.11 -3.02 -2.93
CA ASP A 72 12.36 -3.63 -3.35
C ASP A 72 12.11 -4.71 -4.42
N ILE A 73 13.07 -4.93 -5.27
CA ILE A 73 13.03 -5.99 -6.29
C ILE A 73 14.43 -6.52 -6.55
N HIS A 74 14.56 -7.82 -6.63
CA HIS A 74 15.82 -8.46 -6.95
C HIS A 74 15.64 -9.70 -7.81
N VAL A 75 16.69 -10.05 -8.51
CA VAL A 75 16.82 -11.30 -9.28
C VAL A 75 17.38 -12.38 -8.36
N ASN A 76 16.64 -13.49 -8.22
CA ASN A 76 17.06 -14.66 -7.45
C ASN A 76 18.15 -15.45 -8.20
N THR A 77 19.36 -14.92 -8.18
CA THR A 77 20.56 -15.59 -8.73
C THR A 77 21.61 -15.70 -7.62
N ASN A 78 22.65 -16.46 -7.88
CA ASN A 78 23.81 -16.50 -6.97
C ASN A 78 25.02 -15.82 -7.63
N PRO A 79 25.44 -14.62 -7.17
CA PRO A 79 24.84 -13.80 -6.10
C PRO A 79 23.51 -13.15 -6.49
N ILE A 80 22.68 -12.82 -5.47
CA ILE A 80 21.44 -12.04 -5.65
C ILE A 80 21.80 -10.67 -6.24
N THR A 81 20.99 -10.22 -7.19
CA THR A 81 21.17 -8.91 -7.82
C THR A 81 19.93 -8.06 -7.58
N THR A 82 20.08 -6.99 -6.80
CA THR A 82 19.03 -5.97 -6.63
C THR A 82 18.95 -5.11 -7.88
N LEU A 83 17.74 -4.83 -8.36
CA LEU A 83 17.52 -3.97 -9.50
C LEU A 83 17.39 -2.51 -9.04
N ALA A 84 18.04 -1.59 -9.78
CA ALA A 84 17.93 -0.17 -9.53
C ALA A 84 16.69 0.41 -10.25
N TYR A 85 15.87 1.19 -9.53
CA TYR A 85 14.79 1.94 -10.18
C TYR A 85 15.34 3.09 -10.98
N GLN A 86 14.85 3.22 -12.21
CA GLN A 86 15.12 4.37 -13.09
C GLN A 86 13.79 5.06 -13.45
N ALA A 87 13.79 6.39 -13.43
CA ALA A 87 12.65 7.13 -13.95
C ALA A 87 12.50 6.84 -15.47
N PRO A 88 11.27 6.78 -16.01
CA PRO A 88 11.04 6.38 -17.40
C PRO A 88 11.92 7.14 -18.41
N ASN A 89 12.08 8.45 -18.26
CA ASN A 89 12.92 9.26 -19.17
C ASN A 89 14.40 8.80 -19.12
N ALA A 90 14.97 8.68 -17.90
CA ALA A 90 16.35 8.24 -17.72
C ALA A 90 16.54 6.78 -18.15
N PHE A 91 15.52 5.94 -17.97
CA PHE A 91 15.54 4.55 -18.40
C PHE A 91 15.70 4.43 -19.91
N TYR A 92 14.95 5.20 -20.70
CA TYR A 92 15.04 5.17 -22.17
C TYR A 92 16.28 5.89 -22.74
N ASP A 93 16.86 6.83 -22.00
CA ASP A 93 18.12 7.47 -22.38
C ASP A 93 19.33 6.54 -22.18
N SER A 94 19.16 5.44 -21.43
CA SER A 94 20.21 4.46 -21.24
C SER A 94 20.37 3.58 -22.49
N TYR A 95 21.60 3.46 -23.02
CA TYR A 95 21.89 2.57 -24.15
C TYR A 95 21.67 1.09 -23.84
N ARG A 96 21.60 0.72 -22.55
CA ARG A 96 21.36 -0.66 -22.09
C ARG A 96 19.95 -1.19 -22.37
N VAL A 97 19.00 -0.32 -22.72
CA VAL A 97 17.63 -0.72 -23.05
C VAL A 97 17.59 -1.69 -24.26
N THR A 98 18.55 -1.62 -25.15
CA THR A 98 18.66 -2.48 -26.34
C THR A 98 19.64 -3.64 -26.18
N GLU A 99 20.41 -3.68 -25.08
CA GLU A 99 21.32 -4.78 -24.79
C GLU A 99 20.58 -6.00 -24.24
N SER A 100 21.12 -7.17 -24.50
CA SER A 100 20.62 -8.43 -23.91
C SER A 100 21.55 -8.90 -22.81
N GLY A 101 20.96 -9.32 -21.69
CA GLY A 101 21.72 -9.79 -20.55
C GLY A 101 20.89 -9.92 -19.28
N LYS A 102 21.56 -10.15 -18.14
CA LYS A 102 20.92 -10.18 -16.84
C LYS A 102 20.41 -8.78 -16.47
N PRO A 103 19.11 -8.61 -16.12
CA PRO A 103 18.57 -7.30 -15.71
C PRO A 103 19.27 -6.73 -14.48
N THR A 104 19.52 -5.43 -14.50
CA THR A 104 20.13 -4.65 -13.41
C THR A 104 19.31 -3.41 -13.04
N GLU A 105 18.46 -2.95 -13.95
CA GLU A 105 17.64 -1.77 -13.79
C GLU A 105 16.19 -2.09 -14.17
N TYR A 106 15.27 -1.32 -13.62
CA TYR A 106 13.86 -1.42 -13.97
C TYR A 106 13.15 -0.09 -13.92
N THR A 107 12.06 0.00 -14.65
CA THR A 107 11.07 1.08 -14.53
C THR A 107 9.66 0.49 -14.45
N VAL A 108 8.73 1.26 -13.93
CA VAL A 108 7.32 0.87 -13.83
C VAL A 108 6.53 1.65 -14.87
N LEU A 109 5.86 0.94 -15.77
CA LEU A 109 5.02 1.52 -16.81
C LEU A 109 3.62 0.95 -16.70
N ALA A 110 2.70 1.77 -16.20
CA ALA A 110 1.31 1.38 -15.98
C ALA A 110 1.19 0.08 -15.15
N THR A 111 0.88 -1.05 -15.79
CA THR A 111 0.67 -2.35 -15.15
C THR A 111 1.83 -3.33 -15.34
N GLU A 112 2.96 -2.86 -15.87
CA GLU A 112 4.11 -3.69 -16.21
C GLU A 112 5.40 -3.10 -15.66
N LEU A 113 6.34 -4.00 -15.35
CA LEU A 113 7.74 -3.66 -15.17
C LEU A 113 8.44 -3.74 -16.51
N GLN A 114 9.28 -2.76 -16.81
CA GLN A 114 10.23 -2.85 -17.90
C GLN A 114 11.64 -2.99 -17.33
N LEU A 115 12.38 -3.97 -17.86
CA LEU A 115 13.70 -4.39 -17.40
C LEU A 115 14.79 -3.97 -18.37
N SER A 116 15.94 -3.61 -17.84
CA SER A 116 17.14 -3.31 -18.62
C SER A 116 18.38 -3.91 -17.95
N PRO A 117 19.28 -4.57 -18.69
CA PRO A 117 19.17 -5.05 -20.08
C PRO A 117 17.98 -5.99 -20.32
N ILE A 118 17.65 -6.23 -21.60
CA ILE A 118 16.64 -7.22 -21.99
C ILE A 118 17.08 -8.61 -21.47
N PRO A 119 16.25 -9.34 -20.70
CA PRO A 119 16.61 -10.66 -20.21
C PRO A 119 17.07 -11.58 -21.34
N ASP A 120 18.25 -12.17 -21.22
CA ASP A 120 18.77 -13.17 -22.16
C ASP A 120 18.27 -14.59 -21.85
N SER A 121 17.71 -14.78 -20.69
CA SER A 121 17.17 -16.06 -20.20
C SER A 121 16.05 -15.87 -19.19
N THR A 122 15.49 -16.95 -18.70
CA THR A 122 14.49 -16.92 -17.63
C THR A 122 15.18 -16.70 -16.30
N TYR A 123 14.88 -15.56 -15.67
CA TYR A 123 15.29 -15.22 -14.32
C TYR A 123 14.07 -15.11 -13.40
N GLN A 124 14.17 -15.63 -12.19
CA GLN A 124 13.15 -15.42 -11.19
C GLN A 124 13.38 -14.07 -10.52
N LEU A 125 12.39 -13.20 -10.62
CA LEU A 125 12.30 -11.93 -9.90
C LEU A 125 11.54 -12.15 -8.60
N GLN A 126 12.02 -11.55 -7.52
CA GLN A 126 11.28 -11.45 -6.27
C GLN A 126 11.00 -9.96 -6.01
N MET A 127 9.73 -9.62 -5.89
CA MET A 127 9.22 -8.28 -5.70
C MET A 127 8.69 -8.15 -4.28
N LEU A 128 9.17 -7.17 -3.53
CA LEU A 128 8.58 -6.72 -2.27
C LEU A 128 7.85 -5.40 -2.55
N TYR A 129 6.54 -5.40 -2.40
CA TYR A 129 5.73 -4.25 -2.77
C TYR A 129 4.61 -4.00 -1.76
N TYR A 130 4.10 -2.77 -1.73
CA TYR A 130 2.88 -2.45 -1.00
C TYR A 130 1.69 -2.85 -1.84
N ALA A 131 0.86 -3.74 -1.29
CA ALA A 131 -0.39 -4.16 -1.90
C ALA A 131 -1.54 -3.23 -1.48
N GLN A 132 -2.44 -2.94 -2.42
CA GLN A 132 -3.69 -2.28 -2.07
C GLN A 132 -4.66 -3.32 -1.50
N PRO A 133 -5.19 -3.11 -0.29
CA PRO A 133 -6.17 -4.03 0.27
C PRO A 133 -7.45 -4.03 -0.56
N PHE A 134 -8.08 -5.18 -0.73
CA PHE A 134 -9.41 -5.27 -1.35
C PHE A 134 -10.44 -4.55 -0.49
N PHE A 135 -11.44 -3.95 -1.14
CA PHE A 135 -12.53 -3.26 -0.45
C PHE A 135 -13.35 -4.22 0.40
N LEU A 136 -13.78 -3.71 1.56
CA LEU A 136 -14.75 -4.41 2.39
C LEU A 136 -16.10 -4.52 1.66
N SER A 137 -16.69 -5.68 1.79
CA SER A 137 -18.02 -6.00 1.24
C SER A 137 -18.65 -7.14 2.06
N ASP A 138 -19.88 -7.49 1.75
CA ASP A 138 -20.53 -8.63 2.42
C ASP A 138 -19.86 -9.98 2.08
N THR A 139 -19.10 -10.05 0.99
CA THR A 139 -18.28 -11.21 0.61
C THR A 139 -16.84 -11.13 1.11
N ASN A 140 -16.30 -9.92 1.26
CA ASN A 140 -14.98 -9.65 1.83
C ASN A 140 -15.14 -8.92 3.17
N THR A 141 -15.31 -9.69 4.24
CA THR A 141 -15.69 -9.18 5.57
C THR A 141 -14.54 -8.60 6.37
N GLY A 142 -13.29 -8.73 5.89
CA GLY A 142 -12.09 -8.23 6.57
C GLY A 142 -10.98 -7.85 5.62
N ASN A 143 -10.19 -6.84 5.97
CA ASN A 143 -8.97 -6.46 5.27
C ASN A 143 -7.95 -5.89 6.26
N VAL A 144 -6.77 -5.52 5.75
CA VAL A 144 -5.65 -4.99 6.56
C VAL A 144 -6.07 -3.76 7.37
N PHE A 145 -6.90 -2.87 6.83
CA PHE A 145 -7.35 -1.67 7.54
C PHE A 145 -8.27 -2.01 8.71
N LEU A 146 -9.24 -2.88 8.49
CA LEU A 146 -10.16 -3.30 9.55
C LEU A 146 -9.45 -4.08 10.65
N THR A 147 -8.48 -4.92 10.28
CA THR A 147 -7.76 -5.77 11.24
C THR A 147 -6.76 -5.00 12.07
N ASN A 148 -5.98 -4.11 11.45
CA ASN A 148 -4.86 -3.46 12.13
C ASN A 148 -5.15 -2.01 12.54
N TYR A 149 -6.07 -1.32 11.85
CA TYR A 149 -6.36 0.10 12.03
C TYR A 149 -7.86 0.39 12.09
N PRO A 150 -8.63 -0.34 12.93
CA PRO A 150 -10.09 -0.20 12.96
C PRO A 150 -10.55 1.20 13.38
N ASP A 151 -9.82 1.87 14.26
CA ASP A 151 -10.08 3.23 14.71
C ASP A 151 -9.91 4.25 13.58
N ALA A 152 -8.82 4.18 12.82
CA ALA A 152 -8.60 5.05 11.67
C ALA A 152 -9.69 4.86 10.60
N LEU A 153 -10.07 3.62 10.31
CA LEU A 153 -11.14 3.30 9.36
C LEU A 153 -12.50 3.83 9.83
N LEU A 154 -12.81 3.70 11.13
CA LEU A 154 -14.05 4.23 11.71
C LEU A 154 -14.09 5.75 11.60
N TYR A 155 -13.05 6.47 12.05
CA TYR A 155 -13.04 7.93 12.03
C TYR A 155 -13.02 8.49 10.61
N ALA A 156 -12.31 7.84 9.69
CA ALA A 156 -12.38 8.19 8.28
C ALA A 156 -13.80 8.04 7.72
N SER A 157 -14.47 6.91 8.00
CA SER A 157 -15.84 6.65 7.53
C SER A 157 -16.84 7.66 8.09
N LEU A 158 -16.69 8.05 9.37
CA LEU A 158 -17.52 9.09 9.97
C LEU A 158 -17.25 10.47 9.35
N GLY A 159 -15.97 10.78 9.06
CA GLY A 159 -15.61 12.02 8.36
C GLY A 159 -16.17 12.10 6.94
N GLU A 160 -16.19 10.99 6.21
CA GLU A 160 -16.79 10.93 4.87
C GLU A 160 -18.34 10.99 4.88
N ALA A 161 -18.98 10.69 6.01
CA ALA A 161 -20.42 10.82 6.16
C ALA A 161 -20.89 12.28 6.35
N GLU A 162 -20.05 13.14 6.89
CA GLU A 162 -20.40 14.54 7.28
C GLU A 162 -20.88 15.42 6.12
N PRO A 163 -20.25 15.43 4.92
CA PRO A 163 -20.75 16.21 3.80
C PRO A 163 -22.18 15.83 3.38
N TYR A 164 -22.59 14.58 3.63
CA TYR A 164 -23.93 14.09 3.38
C TYR A 164 -24.94 14.55 4.45
N LEU A 165 -24.46 14.77 5.69
CA LEU A 165 -25.28 15.13 6.83
C LEU A 165 -25.63 16.64 6.88
N MET A 166 -25.00 17.47 6.07
CA MET A 166 -25.20 18.92 5.99
C MET A 166 -25.22 19.59 7.39
N ASN A 167 -24.04 19.91 7.92
CA ASN A 167 -23.93 20.73 9.13
C ASN A 167 -23.74 20.01 10.47
N ASP A 168 -22.94 18.96 10.51
CA ASP A 168 -22.57 18.37 11.81
C ASP A 168 -21.33 19.08 12.39
N VAL A 169 -21.46 19.65 13.57
CA VAL A 169 -20.37 20.30 14.32
C VAL A 169 -19.27 19.28 14.68
N ARG A 170 -19.55 17.99 14.59
CA ARG A 170 -18.62 16.90 14.92
C ARG A 170 -17.55 16.65 13.85
N LEU A 171 -17.65 17.24 12.66
CA LEU A 171 -16.67 17.07 11.57
C LEU A 171 -15.23 17.32 12.04
N GLN A 172 -14.99 18.43 12.74
CA GLN A 172 -13.65 18.75 13.26
C GLN A 172 -13.16 17.73 14.28
N THR A 173 -14.07 17.16 15.06
CA THR A 173 -13.75 16.10 16.02
C THR A 173 -13.30 14.84 15.31
N TRP A 174 -14.04 14.39 14.30
CA TRP A 174 -13.68 13.20 13.52
C TRP A 174 -12.37 13.38 12.77
N ALA A 175 -12.16 14.55 12.16
CA ALA A 175 -10.90 14.88 11.50
C ALA A 175 -9.71 14.82 12.46
N SER A 176 -9.82 15.42 13.64
CA SER A 176 -8.74 15.42 14.64
C SER A 176 -8.44 14.02 15.20
N LEU A 177 -9.46 13.19 15.38
CA LEU A 177 -9.30 11.80 15.82
C LEU A 177 -8.65 10.95 14.73
N TYR A 178 -9.02 11.17 13.47
CA TYR A 178 -8.41 10.51 12.33
C TYR A 178 -6.92 10.86 12.19
N ASP A 179 -6.57 12.17 12.25
CA ASP A 179 -5.18 12.63 12.16
C ASP A 179 -4.32 12.08 13.30
N ARG A 180 -4.89 12.00 14.50
CA ARG A 180 -4.25 11.38 15.66
C ARG A 180 -4.01 9.89 15.44
N ALA A 181 -4.99 9.15 14.89
CA ALA A 181 -4.85 7.74 14.57
C ALA A 181 -3.77 7.51 13.51
N LEU A 182 -3.75 8.30 12.42
CA LEU A 182 -2.72 8.24 11.38
C LEU A 182 -1.32 8.50 11.94
N SER A 183 -1.17 9.53 12.76
CA SER A 183 0.11 9.86 13.39
C SER A 183 0.61 8.70 14.27
N SER A 184 -0.29 8.10 15.05
CA SER A 184 0.03 6.93 15.89
C SER A 184 0.48 5.72 15.05
N ILE A 185 -0.23 5.44 13.96
CA ILE A 185 0.10 4.34 13.03
C ILE A 185 1.49 4.56 12.42
N THR A 186 1.77 5.77 11.95
CA THR A 186 3.05 6.11 11.31
C THR A 186 4.21 5.96 12.29
N ILE A 187 4.06 6.45 13.52
CA ILE A 187 5.09 6.32 14.57
C ILE A 187 5.31 4.84 14.93
N ALA A 188 4.23 4.07 15.08
CA ALA A 188 4.32 2.64 15.38
C ALA A 188 5.00 1.84 14.26
N ASP A 189 4.70 2.16 13.00
CA ASP A 189 5.31 1.51 11.84
C ASP A 189 6.81 1.84 11.76
N GLN A 190 7.20 3.10 11.89
CA GLN A 190 8.60 3.53 11.92
C GLN A 190 9.37 2.88 13.08
N SER A 191 8.83 2.88 14.30
CA SER A 191 9.49 2.26 15.44
C SER A 191 9.71 0.76 15.24
N SER A 192 8.80 0.09 14.57
CA SER A 192 8.88 -1.34 14.30
C SER A 192 9.83 -1.68 13.14
N GLU A 193 10.13 -0.76 12.23
CA GLU A 193 11.12 -0.95 11.17
C GLU A 193 12.54 -1.04 11.74
N TYR A 194 12.82 -0.30 12.81
CA TYR A 194 14.13 -0.29 13.47
C TYR A 194 14.23 -1.23 14.68
N SER A 195 13.19 -1.98 14.97
CA SER A 195 13.15 -2.92 16.09
C SER A 195 14.13 -4.07 15.84
N GLY A 196 15.22 -4.09 16.61
CA GLY A 196 16.27 -5.12 16.56
C GLY A 196 17.60 -4.68 15.94
N GLN A 197 17.73 -3.47 15.43
CA GLN A 197 19.04 -2.95 15.08
C GLN A 197 19.76 -2.38 16.33
N PRO A 198 21.04 -2.74 16.58
CA PRO A 198 21.82 -2.04 17.58
C PRO A 198 21.96 -0.57 17.15
N MET A 199 21.75 0.37 18.06
CA MET A 199 22.04 1.79 17.81
C MET A 199 23.53 1.94 17.49
N SER A 200 23.88 2.04 16.21
CA SER A 200 25.23 2.42 15.78
C SER A 200 25.23 3.93 15.54
N MET A 201 25.87 4.67 16.44
CA MET A 201 26.27 6.03 16.14
C MET A 201 27.39 6.00 15.09
N SER A 202 27.09 6.35 13.84
CA SER A 202 28.14 6.65 12.87
C SER A 202 28.73 8.03 13.19
N TYR A 203 29.89 8.04 13.80
CA TYR A 203 30.69 9.25 13.91
C TYR A 203 31.29 9.57 12.54
N ASN A 204 30.77 10.58 11.86
CA ASN A 204 31.48 11.20 10.73
C ASN A 204 32.62 12.04 11.31
N VAL A 205 33.82 11.46 11.37
CA VAL A 205 35.06 12.23 11.53
C VAL A 205 35.31 12.92 10.19
N ARG A 206 35.21 14.24 10.17
CA ARG A 206 35.71 15.10 9.09
C ARG A 206 37.23 15.23 9.20
#